data_46908a6c9d9759a002e4074656bac201
#
_entry.id   46908a6c9d9759a002e4074656bac201
#
_cell.length_a   1.000
_cell.length_b   1.000
_cell.length_c   1.000
_cell.angle_alpha   90.00
_cell.angle_beta   90.00
_cell.angle_gamma   90.00
#
_symmetry.space_group_name_H-M   'P 1'
#
loop_
_entity.id
_entity.type
_entity.pdbx_description
1 polymer ?
#
loop_
_entity_poly.entity_id
_entity_poly.type
_entity_poly.pdbx_seq_one_letter_code
_entity_poly.pdbx_strand_id
1 'polypeptide(L)'
;MAISGYIGLPGSGKSFECVSNVLLPAVQAGRRVVTNIIGVNPDVIYDYCVDTLNLDRASLGVVVVVDSRTMKQQDFFPYKNANDETVTDTLCQPGDLIMADEAWRLWPKDSDVCTEHRSFFAEHRHFTNPLNGTSCDFVYMTQSLATVARYIRDRQDKTFRMKKLTSLGFSTRYRVDVFEGAKTTKAALIQQYQCSYKKEIFPLYKSHDTENGQEKVVDKRQSFLNGRFFFRHLFIPSFLLTIGGYFIFNITQKYMTSLEDETGMEKSSSVVPAHVNAGNAFPVAVAQENYPASASSARSSVSSTWRIGGRLVKGDLSYVVLVNVDGRVRMELLNGFSFNGLYMSGFVDGEKVTVWSGSLSDAGTGLLK
;
A
#
# COMPACT_ATOMS: atom_id res chain seq x y z
N MET A 1 -7.69 17.79 -9.50
CA MET A 1 -7.13 18.93 -10.25
C MET A 1 -6.00 19.47 -9.45
N ALA A 2 -4.78 19.22 -9.91
CA ALA A 2 -3.69 19.38 -8.98
C ALA A 2 -2.37 19.66 -9.70
N ILE A 3 -1.52 20.41 -9.03
CA ILE A 3 -0.08 20.33 -9.27
C ILE A 3 0.46 19.21 -8.40
N SER A 4 1.10 18.21 -9.01
CA SER A 4 1.64 17.05 -8.31
C SER A 4 3.13 16.88 -8.60
N GLY A 5 3.93 16.74 -7.55
CA GLY A 5 5.36 16.51 -7.65
C GLY A 5 5.74 15.04 -7.43
N TYR A 6 6.42 14.44 -8.39
CA TYR A 6 6.94 13.08 -8.31
C TYR A 6 8.45 13.12 -8.05
N ILE A 7 8.87 12.68 -6.88
CA ILE A 7 10.28 12.80 -6.45
C ILE A 7 10.92 11.45 -6.14
N GLY A 8 12.22 11.40 -6.27
CA GLY A 8 13.02 10.21 -5.93
C GLY A 8 14.37 10.22 -6.63
N LEU A 9 15.27 9.42 -6.13
CA LEU A 9 16.61 9.28 -6.69
C LEU A 9 16.56 8.78 -8.15
N PRO A 10 17.61 8.96 -8.95
CA PRO A 10 17.72 8.33 -10.25
C PRO A 10 17.43 6.84 -10.15
N GLY A 11 16.73 6.28 -11.14
CA GLY A 11 16.35 4.87 -11.14
C GLY A 11 15.29 4.46 -10.09
N SER A 12 14.69 5.38 -9.33
CA SER A 12 13.66 5.04 -8.32
C SER A 12 12.29 4.68 -8.92
N GLY A 13 12.10 4.81 -10.24
CA GLY A 13 10.86 4.48 -10.93
C GLY A 13 9.89 5.65 -11.11
N LYS A 14 10.34 6.93 -11.02
CA LYS A 14 9.50 8.11 -11.25
C LYS A 14 8.78 8.07 -12.60
N SER A 15 9.54 7.93 -13.69
CA SER A 15 8.97 7.90 -15.05
C SER A 15 8.05 6.70 -15.25
N PHE A 16 8.40 5.53 -14.67
CA PHE A 16 7.53 4.35 -14.66
C PHE A 16 6.18 4.65 -13.99
N GLU A 17 6.21 5.20 -12.79
CA GLU A 17 5.00 5.54 -12.03
C GLU A 17 4.13 6.54 -12.80
N CYS A 18 4.76 7.60 -13.34
CA CYS A 18 4.04 8.63 -14.08
C CYS A 18 3.44 8.09 -15.40
N VAL A 19 4.16 7.22 -16.13
CA VAL A 19 3.61 6.60 -17.35
C VAL A 19 2.48 5.63 -16.99
N SER A 20 2.69 4.75 -15.99
CA SER A 20 1.72 3.71 -15.61
C SER A 20 0.45 4.26 -14.97
N ASN A 21 0.58 5.22 -14.05
CA ASN A 21 -0.52 5.65 -13.19
C ASN A 21 -1.03 7.07 -13.47
N VAL A 22 -0.41 7.80 -14.39
CA VAL A 22 -0.85 9.16 -14.77
C VAL A 22 -1.12 9.25 -16.26
N LEU A 23 -0.11 8.97 -17.11
CA LEU A 23 -0.22 9.11 -18.55
C LEU A 23 -1.25 8.14 -19.14
N LEU A 24 -1.07 6.83 -18.91
CA LEU A 24 -1.95 5.81 -19.47
C LEU A 24 -3.42 5.99 -19.05
N PRO A 25 -3.77 6.19 -17.75
CA PRO A 25 -5.15 6.46 -17.37
C PRO A 25 -5.75 7.72 -18.00
N ALA A 26 -4.94 8.77 -18.19
CA ALA A 26 -5.41 9.99 -18.86
C ALA A 26 -5.72 9.76 -20.34
N VAL A 27 -4.84 9.02 -21.05
CA VAL A 27 -5.07 8.64 -22.46
C VAL A 27 -6.30 7.75 -22.60
N GLN A 28 -6.47 6.78 -21.71
CA GLN A 28 -7.65 5.89 -21.67
C GLN A 28 -8.95 6.67 -21.44
N ALA A 29 -8.89 7.75 -20.67
CA ALA A 29 -10.02 8.64 -20.41
C ALA A 29 -10.28 9.65 -21.54
N GLY A 30 -9.61 9.55 -22.67
CA GLY A 30 -9.75 10.46 -23.80
C GLY A 30 -9.10 11.84 -23.59
N ARG A 31 -8.25 12.00 -22.58
CA ARG A 31 -7.63 13.27 -22.23
C ARG A 31 -6.36 13.52 -23.03
N ARG A 32 -6.19 14.75 -23.53
CA ARG A 32 -4.96 15.17 -24.18
C ARG A 32 -3.84 15.31 -23.14
N VAL A 33 -2.67 14.72 -23.44
CA VAL A 33 -1.47 14.72 -22.57
C VAL A 33 -0.31 15.36 -23.31
N VAL A 34 0.34 16.33 -22.68
CA VAL A 34 1.55 16.99 -23.21
C VAL A 34 2.74 16.63 -22.31
N THR A 35 3.81 16.08 -22.87
CA THR A 35 4.94 15.58 -22.09
C THR A 35 6.29 15.72 -22.78
N ASN A 36 7.37 15.86 -21.98
CA ASN A 36 8.76 15.77 -22.43
C ASN A 36 9.47 14.50 -21.94
N ILE A 37 8.73 13.50 -21.46
CA ILE A 37 9.34 12.23 -21.02
C ILE A 37 10.06 11.58 -22.20
N ILE A 38 11.34 11.31 -22.04
CA ILE A 38 12.20 10.77 -23.09
C ILE A 38 11.70 9.39 -23.50
N GLY A 39 11.61 9.17 -24.83
CA GLY A 39 11.26 7.89 -25.44
C GLY A 39 9.79 7.51 -25.36
N VAL A 40 8.93 8.39 -24.87
CA VAL A 40 7.49 8.25 -25.06
C VAL A 40 7.18 8.34 -26.54
N ASN A 41 6.55 7.31 -27.08
CA ASN A 41 6.07 7.26 -28.45
C ASN A 41 4.54 7.10 -28.43
N PRO A 42 3.79 8.07 -28.99
CA PRO A 42 2.33 8.01 -29.01
C PRO A 42 1.79 6.74 -29.66
N ASP A 43 2.37 6.29 -30.77
CA ASP A 43 1.87 5.10 -31.47
C ASP A 43 2.02 3.83 -30.63
N VAL A 44 3.15 3.65 -29.96
CA VAL A 44 3.37 2.50 -29.05
C VAL A 44 2.40 2.52 -27.87
N ILE A 45 2.06 3.71 -27.35
CA ILE A 45 1.05 3.87 -26.28
C ILE A 45 -0.33 3.47 -26.80
N TYR A 46 -0.68 3.90 -27.99
CA TYR A 46 -1.97 3.59 -28.56
C TYR A 46 -2.09 2.09 -28.88
N ASP A 47 -1.05 1.48 -29.48
CA ASP A 47 -1.02 0.04 -29.75
C ASP A 47 -1.16 -0.75 -28.44
N TYR A 48 -0.47 -0.34 -27.38
CA TYR A 48 -0.65 -0.94 -26.07
C TYR A 48 -2.09 -0.82 -25.54
N CYS A 49 -2.73 0.34 -25.70
CA CYS A 49 -4.11 0.53 -25.29
C CYS A 49 -5.11 -0.32 -26.09
N VAL A 50 -4.88 -0.46 -27.40
CA VAL A 50 -5.76 -1.25 -28.27
C VAL A 50 -5.50 -2.75 -28.07
N ASP A 51 -4.26 -3.20 -28.19
CA ASP A 51 -3.91 -4.62 -28.22
C ASP A 51 -3.97 -5.28 -26.85
N THR A 52 -3.54 -4.56 -25.80
CA THR A 52 -3.44 -5.14 -24.44
C THR A 52 -4.69 -4.84 -23.60
N LEU A 53 -5.27 -3.64 -23.76
CA LEU A 53 -6.40 -3.21 -22.94
C LEU A 53 -7.74 -3.29 -23.68
N ASN A 54 -7.77 -3.69 -24.97
CA ASN A 54 -8.93 -3.81 -25.83
C ASN A 54 -9.79 -2.52 -25.90
N LEU A 55 -9.12 -1.36 -25.96
CA LEU A 55 -9.78 -0.07 -26.06
C LEU A 55 -9.90 0.37 -27.53
N ASP A 56 -10.98 1.12 -27.82
CA ASP A 56 -11.12 1.72 -29.15
C ASP A 56 -10.15 2.89 -29.33
N ARG A 57 -9.36 2.85 -30.41
CA ARG A 57 -8.42 3.91 -30.78
C ARG A 57 -9.07 5.29 -30.85
N ALA A 58 -10.32 5.37 -31.33
CA ALA A 58 -11.05 6.62 -31.48
C ALA A 58 -11.42 7.28 -30.11
N SER A 59 -11.47 6.51 -29.06
CA SER A 59 -11.78 7.00 -27.70
C SER A 59 -10.55 7.49 -26.93
N LEU A 60 -9.34 7.22 -27.42
CA LEU A 60 -8.10 7.54 -26.74
C LEU A 60 -7.75 9.03 -26.84
N GLY A 61 -7.21 9.56 -25.75
CA GLY A 61 -6.66 10.90 -25.69
C GLY A 61 -5.38 11.06 -26.53
N VAL A 62 -5.15 12.27 -27.02
CA VAL A 62 -3.98 12.59 -27.85
C VAL A 62 -2.74 12.77 -26.95
N VAL A 63 -1.63 12.13 -27.30
CA VAL A 63 -0.33 12.34 -26.67
C VAL A 63 0.53 13.24 -27.52
N VAL A 64 0.96 14.37 -26.97
CA VAL A 64 1.85 15.35 -27.62
C VAL A 64 3.20 15.30 -26.90
N VAL A 65 4.23 14.91 -27.63
CA VAL A 65 5.60 14.86 -27.10
C VAL A 65 6.34 16.13 -27.54
N VAL A 66 6.93 16.81 -26.58
CA VAL A 66 7.66 18.07 -26.78
C VAL A 66 9.07 17.97 -26.20
N ASP A 67 9.96 18.85 -26.61
CA ASP A 67 11.26 18.96 -25.98
C ASP A 67 11.24 19.94 -24.78
N SER A 68 12.30 19.91 -24.00
CA SER A 68 12.44 20.79 -22.82
C SER A 68 12.59 22.28 -23.18
N ARG A 69 12.98 22.62 -24.42
CA ARG A 69 13.09 24.01 -24.86
C ARG A 69 11.70 24.56 -25.16
N THR A 70 10.87 23.77 -25.80
CA THR A 70 9.46 24.10 -26.08
C THR A 70 8.69 24.36 -24.78
N MET A 71 8.92 23.55 -23.73
CA MET A 71 8.27 23.77 -22.42
C MET A 71 8.67 25.07 -21.73
N LYS A 72 9.77 25.72 -22.15
CA LYS A 72 10.21 27.02 -21.61
C LYS A 72 9.68 28.23 -22.37
N GLN A 73 9.01 28.02 -23.49
CA GLN A 73 8.45 29.11 -24.29
C GLN A 73 7.33 29.80 -23.49
N GLN A 74 7.20 31.11 -23.64
CA GLN A 74 6.19 31.90 -22.93
C GLN A 74 4.77 31.47 -23.24
N ASP A 75 4.52 31.10 -24.50
CA ASP A 75 3.25 30.61 -25.03
C ASP A 75 3.05 29.10 -24.90
N PHE A 76 3.80 28.44 -23.99
CA PHE A 76 3.65 27.02 -23.78
C PHE A 76 2.35 26.67 -23.06
N PHE A 77 2.03 27.36 -22.00
CA PHE A 77 0.81 27.18 -21.20
C PHE A 77 -0.27 28.20 -21.56
N PRO A 78 -1.55 27.89 -21.41
CA PRO A 78 -2.59 28.92 -21.35
C PRO A 78 -2.35 29.83 -20.16
N TYR A 79 -2.58 31.13 -20.31
CA TYR A 79 -2.32 32.11 -19.24
C TYR A 79 -3.31 33.26 -19.31
N LYS A 80 -3.36 34.09 -18.28
CA LYS A 80 -4.02 35.38 -18.29
C LYS A 80 -3.01 36.48 -18.55
N ASN A 81 -3.37 37.37 -19.48
CA ASN A 81 -2.56 38.54 -19.79
C ASN A 81 -2.74 39.68 -18.75
N ALA A 82 -2.07 40.80 -18.94
CA ALA A 82 -2.14 41.95 -18.04
C ALA A 82 -3.55 42.57 -17.92
N ASN A 83 -4.42 42.32 -18.89
CA ASN A 83 -5.81 42.76 -18.90
C ASN A 83 -6.78 41.76 -18.30
N ASP A 84 -6.29 40.69 -17.65
CA ASP A 84 -7.07 39.55 -17.11
C ASP A 84 -7.80 38.72 -18.18
N GLU A 85 -7.41 38.86 -19.45
CA GLU A 85 -7.97 38.08 -20.55
C GLU A 85 -7.26 36.73 -20.65
N THR A 86 -8.02 35.67 -20.87
CA THR A 86 -7.48 34.33 -21.02
C THR A 86 -6.92 34.12 -22.44
N VAL A 87 -5.63 33.83 -22.53
CA VAL A 87 -4.94 33.48 -23.76
C VAL A 87 -4.84 31.96 -23.85
N THR A 88 -5.46 31.39 -24.87
CA THR A 88 -5.52 29.93 -25.12
C THR A 88 -4.90 29.55 -26.47
N ASP A 89 -4.43 30.52 -27.26
CA ASP A 89 -3.63 30.26 -28.47
C ASP A 89 -2.19 29.92 -28.05
N THR A 90 -2.05 28.77 -27.45
CA THR A 90 -0.84 28.26 -26.82
C THR A 90 -0.70 26.77 -27.14
N LEU A 91 0.50 26.21 -26.93
CA LEU A 91 0.72 24.81 -27.22
C LEU A 91 -0.14 23.90 -26.34
N CYS A 92 -0.17 24.12 -25.04
CA CYS A 92 -1.08 23.45 -24.13
C CYS A 92 -2.47 24.08 -24.21
N GLN A 93 -3.49 23.25 -24.22
CA GLN A 93 -4.88 23.65 -24.33
C GLN A 93 -5.59 23.57 -22.99
N PRO A 94 -6.67 24.33 -22.74
CA PRO A 94 -7.49 24.14 -21.55
C PRO A 94 -7.95 22.69 -21.39
N GLY A 95 -7.76 22.13 -20.18
CA GLY A 95 -8.10 20.75 -19.87
C GLY A 95 -6.98 19.74 -20.05
N ASP A 96 -5.83 20.13 -20.58
CA ASP A 96 -4.68 19.23 -20.79
C ASP A 96 -4.12 18.70 -19.46
N LEU A 97 -3.59 17.49 -19.53
CA LEU A 97 -2.65 16.98 -18.56
C LEU A 97 -1.23 17.27 -19.05
N ILE A 98 -0.48 18.07 -18.30
CA ILE A 98 0.88 18.42 -18.65
C ILE A 98 1.85 17.70 -17.72
N MET A 99 2.82 16.97 -18.30
CA MET A 99 3.78 16.16 -17.55
C MET A 99 5.20 16.58 -17.89
N ALA A 100 5.89 17.19 -16.94
CA ALA A 100 7.26 17.69 -17.10
C ALA A 100 8.27 16.78 -16.40
N ASP A 101 9.12 16.10 -17.18
CA ASP A 101 10.26 15.36 -16.62
C ASP A 101 11.46 16.28 -16.43
N GLU A 102 12.29 15.94 -15.43
CA GLU A 102 13.47 16.71 -15.01
C GLU A 102 13.17 18.21 -14.81
N ALA A 103 12.09 18.51 -14.08
CA ALA A 103 11.59 19.89 -13.84
C ALA A 103 12.65 20.84 -13.28
N TRP A 104 13.66 20.32 -12.60
CA TRP A 104 14.81 21.09 -12.12
C TRP A 104 15.64 21.72 -13.26
N ARG A 105 15.59 21.18 -14.47
CA ARG A 105 16.22 21.77 -15.66
C ARG A 105 15.36 22.85 -16.30
N LEU A 106 14.05 22.77 -16.08
CA LEU A 106 13.07 23.70 -16.66
C LEU A 106 12.94 24.96 -15.80
N TRP A 107 12.67 24.77 -14.53
CA TRP A 107 12.41 25.85 -13.56
C TRP A 107 13.19 25.64 -12.26
N PRO A 108 14.54 25.80 -12.28
CA PRO A 108 15.37 25.61 -11.07
C PRO A 108 15.17 26.69 -10.02
N LYS A 109 14.81 27.92 -10.42
CA LYS A 109 14.63 29.10 -9.54
C LYS A 109 13.37 29.86 -9.92
N ASP A 110 12.87 30.69 -8.99
CA ASP A 110 11.70 31.52 -9.25
C ASP A 110 11.92 32.56 -10.36
N SER A 111 13.18 32.99 -10.60
CA SER A 111 13.55 33.84 -11.73
C SER A 111 13.38 33.19 -13.10
N ASP A 112 13.39 31.85 -13.15
CA ASP A 112 13.29 31.10 -14.41
C ASP A 112 11.82 30.81 -14.78
N VAL A 113 10.89 31.21 -13.92
CA VAL A 113 9.43 31.12 -14.17
C VAL A 113 8.97 32.46 -14.72
N CYS A 114 8.70 32.57 -16.03
CA CYS A 114 8.19 33.77 -16.67
C CYS A 114 6.78 34.10 -16.18
N THR A 115 6.29 35.32 -16.49
CA THR A 115 4.99 35.83 -16.01
C THR A 115 3.83 34.95 -16.46
N GLU A 116 3.84 34.50 -17.70
CA GLU A 116 2.83 33.64 -18.31
C GLU A 116 2.76 32.26 -17.60
N HIS A 117 3.92 31.66 -17.34
CA HIS A 117 4.00 30.42 -16.58
C HIS A 117 3.53 30.62 -15.11
N ARG A 118 3.82 31.77 -14.50
CA ARG A 118 3.31 32.07 -13.16
C ARG A 118 1.79 32.18 -13.16
N SER A 119 1.20 32.82 -14.17
CA SER A 119 -0.25 32.88 -14.33
C SER A 119 -0.83 31.46 -14.42
N PHE A 120 -0.25 30.59 -15.26
CA PHE A 120 -0.69 29.20 -15.36
C PHE A 120 -0.62 28.46 -14.02
N PHE A 121 0.53 28.47 -13.34
CA PHE A 121 0.66 27.74 -12.07
C PHE A 121 -0.25 28.28 -10.97
N ALA A 122 -0.60 29.57 -10.99
CA ALA A 122 -1.54 30.14 -10.05
C ALA A 122 -2.99 29.77 -10.38
N GLU A 123 -3.32 29.70 -11.67
CA GLU A 123 -4.70 29.70 -12.15
C GLU A 123 -5.06 28.45 -13.00
N HIS A 124 -4.20 27.41 -13.02
CA HIS A 124 -4.37 26.21 -13.85
C HIS A 124 -5.77 25.56 -13.73
N ARG A 125 -6.45 25.77 -12.61
CA ARG A 125 -7.82 25.29 -12.37
C ARG A 125 -8.88 26.02 -13.19
N HIS A 126 -8.59 27.23 -13.63
CA HIS A 126 -9.51 28.05 -14.43
C HIS A 126 -9.41 27.74 -15.93
N PHE A 127 -8.30 27.12 -16.38
CA PHE A 127 -8.16 26.71 -17.76
C PHE A 127 -8.87 25.37 -17.98
N THR A 128 -10.17 25.45 -18.22
CA THR A 128 -11.05 24.27 -18.37
C THR A 128 -11.41 24.01 -19.81
N ASN A 129 -11.44 22.75 -20.19
CA ASN A 129 -11.95 22.34 -21.48
C ASN A 129 -13.45 22.62 -21.56
N PRO A 130 -13.89 23.40 -22.56
CA PRO A 130 -15.30 23.81 -22.64
C PRO A 130 -16.28 22.66 -22.91
N LEU A 131 -15.78 21.52 -23.44
CA LEU A 131 -16.63 20.39 -23.80
C LEU A 131 -16.97 19.49 -22.58
N ASN A 132 -16.02 19.31 -21.67
CA ASN A 132 -16.15 18.35 -20.55
C ASN A 132 -15.90 18.94 -19.17
N GLY A 133 -15.56 20.23 -19.09
CA GLY A 133 -15.28 20.93 -17.84
C GLY A 133 -13.98 20.50 -17.11
N THR A 134 -13.14 19.69 -17.76
CA THR A 134 -11.87 19.24 -17.18
C THR A 134 -10.88 20.39 -17.16
N SER A 135 -10.28 20.68 -16.00
CA SER A 135 -9.23 21.71 -15.88
C SER A 135 -7.86 21.15 -16.22
N CYS A 136 -6.90 22.04 -16.46
CA CYS A 136 -5.51 21.65 -16.60
C CYS A 136 -4.97 21.05 -15.30
N ASP A 137 -4.20 19.95 -15.42
CA ASP A 137 -3.39 19.41 -14.35
C ASP A 137 -1.92 19.46 -14.74
N PHE A 138 -1.07 19.66 -13.74
CA PHE A 138 0.37 19.71 -13.93
C PHE A 138 1.08 18.68 -13.06
N VAL A 139 1.82 17.78 -13.69
CA VAL A 139 2.63 16.76 -13.04
C VAL A 139 4.09 17.00 -13.37
N TYR A 140 4.93 17.10 -12.36
CA TYR A 140 6.35 17.25 -12.60
C TYR A 140 7.18 16.18 -11.88
N MET A 141 8.27 15.78 -12.51
CA MET A 141 9.22 14.82 -11.98
C MET A 141 10.54 15.50 -11.69
N THR A 142 11.12 15.20 -10.52
CA THR A 142 12.43 15.72 -10.12
C THR A 142 13.10 14.79 -9.12
N GLN A 143 14.39 14.97 -8.90
CA GLN A 143 15.12 14.20 -7.90
C GLN A 143 14.80 14.69 -6.47
N SER A 144 14.65 16.00 -6.29
CA SER A 144 14.37 16.64 -5.01
C SER A 144 13.50 17.87 -5.22
N LEU A 145 12.55 18.10 -4.31
CA LEU A 145 11.72 19.31 -4.31
C LEU A 145 12.56 20.59 -4.22
N ALA A 146 13.69 20.56 -3.50
CA ALA A 146 14.55 21.71 -3.31
C ALA A 146 15.16 22.24 -4.62
N THR A 147 15.18 21.43 -5.68
CA THR A 147 15.77 21.77 -6.98
C THR A 147 14.80 22.38 -7.97
N VAL A 148 13.54 22.59 -7.58
CA VAL A 148 12.49 23.19 -8.40
C VAL A 148 12.07 24.53 -7.78
N ALA A 149 11.73 25.50 -8.60
CA ALA A 149 11.26 26.81 -8.22
C ALA A 149 10.23 26.75 -7.08
N ARG A 150 10.42 27.59 -6.09
CA ARG A 150 9.53 27.64 -4.92
C ARG A 150 8.10 27.99 -5.33
N TYR A 151 7.97 28.86 -6.33
CA TYR A 151 6.68 29.28 -6.88
C TYR A 151 5.80 28.09 -7.32
N ILE A 152 6.39 27.04 -7.90
CA ILE A 152 5.69 25.81 -8.32
C ILE A 152 5.42 24.91 -7.11
N ARG A 153 6.44 24.70 -6.27
CA ARG A 153 6.32 23.81 -5.09
C ARG A 153 5.25 24.25 -4.10
N ASP A 154 5.18 25.55 -3.83
CA ASP A 154 4.23 26.09 -2.83
C ASP A 154 2.77 25.98 -3.29
N ARG A 155 2.53 25.65 -4.57
CA ARG A 155 1.21 25.47 -5.17
C ARG A 155 0.85 24.01 -5.43
N GLN A 156 1.73 23.07 -5.12
CA GLN A 156 1.42 21.65 -5.32
C GLN A 156 0.49 21.12 -4.22
N ASP A 157 -0.44 20.29 -4.64
CA ASP A 157 -1.39 19.61 -3.74
C ASP A 157 -0.76 18.38 -3.08
N LYS A 158 0.03 17.62 -3.84
CA LYS A 158 0.60 16.35 -3.37
C LYS A 158 2.02 16.13 -3.85
N THR A 159 2.77 15.44 -3.00
CA THR A 159 4.10 14.90 -3.34
C THR A 159 4.06 13.39 -3.31
N PHE A 160 4.48 12.76 -4.39
CA PHE A 160 4.69 11.32 -4.51
C PHE A 160 6.19 11.03 -4.45
N ARG A 161 6.65 10.33 -3.41
CA ARG A 161 8.07 9.98 -3.25
C ARG A 161 8.29 8.51 -3.51
N MET A 162 9.03 8.20 -4.57
CA MET A 162 9.37 6.84 -4.97
C MET A 162 10.63 6.35 -4.29
N LYS A 163 10.59 5.09 -3.81
CA LYS A 163 11.74 4.38 -3.23
C LYS A 163 11.78 2.95 -3.74
N LYS A 164 12.88 2.56 -4.38
CA LYS A 164 13.12 1.14 -4.69
C LYS A 164 13.28 0.33 -3.40
N LEU A 165 12.79 -0.90 -3.40
CA LEU A 165 12.92 -1.83 -2.28
C LEU A 165 14.10 -2.81 -2.48
N THR A 166 15.08 -2.45 -3.29
CA THR A 166 16.28 -3.27 -3.58
C THR A 166 17.10 -3.59 -2.34
N SER A 167 17.17 -2.67 -1.36
CA SER A 167 17.83 -2.92 -0.08
C SER A 167 17.20 -4.07 0.71
N LEU A 168 15.90 -4.34 0.49
CA LEU A 168 15.16 -5.46 1.08
C LEU A 168 15.18 -6.72 0.19
N GLY A 169 15.99 -6.74 -0.88
CA GLY A 169 16.06 -7.86 -1.83
C GLY A 169 14.96 -7.90 -2.89
N PHE A 170 14.04 -6.92 -2.90
CA PHE A 170 12.94 -6.85 -3.89
C PHE A 170 13.31 -5.94 -5.06
N SER A 171 13.96 -6.48 -6.10
CA SER A 171 14.34 -5.70 -7.30
C SER A 171 13.15 -5.28 -8.16
N THR A 172 12.02 -6.01 -8.08
CA THR A 172 10.81 -5.80 -8.87
C THR A 172 9.75 -4.95 -8.17
N ARG A 173 10.04 -4.45 -6.95
CA ARG A 173 9.09 -3.69 -6.14
C ARG A 173 9.63 -2.32 -5.76
N TYR A 174 8.73 -1.38 -5.65
CA TYR A 174 9.01 -0.03 -5.15
C TYR A 174 7.89 0.42 -4.23
N ARG A 175 8.16 1.45 -3.44
CA ARG A 175 7.20 2.08 -2.55
C ARG A 175 6.96 3.51 -2.99
N VAL A 176 5.71 3.92 -2.95
CA VAL A 176 5.27 5.30 -3.17
C VAL A 176 4.73 5.85 -1.86
N ASP A 177 5.40 6.86 -1.32
CA ASP A 177 4.93 7.62 -0.16
C ASP A 177 4.21 8.88 -0.67
N VAL A 178 2.95 9.07 -0.31
CA VAL A 178 2.14 10.23 -0.70
C VAL A 178 2.07 11.22 0.45
N PHE A 179 2.42 12.47 0.18
CA PHE A 179 2.42 13.56 1.15
C PHE A 179 1.49 14.68 0.71
N GLU A 180 0.93 15.40 1.67
CA GLU A 180 0.19 16.63 1.43
C GLU A 180 1.15 17.79 1.16
N GLY A 181 0.90 18.53 0.08
CA GLY A 181 1.71 19.67 -0.34
C GLY A 181 3.18 19.31 -0.62
N ALA A 182 4.07 20.26 -0.40
CA ALA A 182 5.51 20.14 -0.63
C ALA A 182 6.31 19.56 0.55
N LYS A 183 5.68 19.21 1.64
CA LYS A 183 6.34 18.70 2.85
C LYS A 183 6.45 17.19 2.82
N THR A 184 7.66 16.64 3.04
CA THR A 184 7.91 15.19 3.07
C THR A 184 8.16 14.68 4.49
N THR A 185 7.55 15.28 5.50
CA THR A 185 7.61 14.90 6.92
C THR A 185 6.61 13.77 7.24
N LYS A 186 6.79 13.10 8.38
CA LYS A 186 5.84 12.07 8.83
C LYS A 186 4.43 12.64 9.03
N ALA A 187 4.31 13.87 9.51
CA ALA A 187 3.04 14.54 9.74
C ALA A 187 2.28 14.85 8.43
N ALA A 188 2.99 15.09 7.34
CA ALA A 188 2.40 15.33 6.02
C ALA A 188 2.16 14.03 5.22
N LEU A 189 2.54 12.87 5.75
CA LEU A 189 2.35 11.59 5.08
C LEU A 189 0.87 11.18 5.15
N ILE A 190 0.23 11.09 3.98
CA ILE A 190 -1.18 10.67 3.85
C ILE A 190 -1.27 9.16 3.72
N GLN A 191 -0.47 8.57 2.81
CA GLN A 191 -0.58 7.17 2.45
C GLN A 191 0.73 6.61 1.91
N GLN A 192 0.87 5.27 1.99
CA GLN A 192 2.00 4.53 1.43
C GLN A 192 1.48 3.37 0.60
N TYR A 193 1.99 3.25 -0.63
CA TYR A 193 1.68 2.14 -1.53
C TYR A 193 2.92 1.30 -1.78
N GLN A 194 2.76 -0.01 -1.80
CA GLN A 194 3.76 -0.94 -2.32
C GLN A 194 3.34 -1.38 -3.71
N CYS A 195 4.16 -1.07 -4.69
CA CYS A 195 3.89 -1.30 -6.09
C CYS A 195 4.91 -2.26 -6.69
N SER A 196 4.52 -2.89 -7.80
CA SER A 196 5.41 -3.76 -8.59
C SER A 196 5.61 -3.18 -9.97
N TYR A 197 6.83 -3.32 -10.52
CA TYR A 197 7.10 -2.98 -11.90
C TYR A 197 6.43 -3.98 -12.84
N LYS A 198 5.62 -3.49 -13.76
CA LYS A 198 5.03 -4.27 -14.85
C LYS A 198 5.94 -4.18 -16.06
N LYS A 199 6.36 -5.32 -16.61
CA LYS A 199 7.31 -5.36 -17.74
C LYS A 199 6.74 -4.72 -19.01
N GLU A 200 5.44 -4.74 -19.17
CA GLU A 200 4.68 -4.22 -20.31
C GLU A 200 4.75 -2.70 -20.44
N ILE A 201 5.05 -1.99 -19.33
CA ILE A 201 5.13 -0.52 -19.31
C ILE A 201 6.49 0.00 -19.76
N PHE A 202 7.56 -0.78 -19.56
CA PHE A 202 8.92 -0.34 -19.92
C PHE A 202 9.11 0.04 -21.40
N PRO A 203 8.51 -0.66 -22.38
CA PRO A 203 8.62 -0.29 -23.79
C PRO A 203 7.97 1.04 -24.15
N LEU A 204 7.07 1.57 -23.30
CA LEU A 204 6.31 2.79 -23.57
C LEU A 204 7.13 4.08 -23.38
N TYR A 205 8.31 4.00 -22.76
CA TYR A 205 9.19 5.14 -22.49
C TYR A 205 10.66 4.69 -22.38
N LYS A 206 11.61 5.62 -22.43
CA LYS A 206 13.03 5.34 -22.17
C LYS A 206 13.45 5.96 -20.85
N SER A 207 13.99 5.14 -19.93
CA SER A 207 14.52 5.62 -18.65
C SER A 207 16.04 5.81 -18.63
N HIS A 208 16.74 5.33 -19.67
CA HIS A 208 18.18 5.46 -19.85
C HIS A 208 18.52 5.87 -21.28
N ASP A 209 19.57 6.68 -21.44
CA ASP A 209 20.06 7.11 -22.75
C ASP A 209 20.64 5.95 -23.58
N THR A 210 20.93 4.81 -22.95
CA THR A 210 21.44 3.59 -23.59
C THR A 210 20.44 2.45 -23.48
N GLU A 211 20.19 1.74 -24.59
CA GLU A 211 19.23 0.61 -24.66
C GLU A 211 19.51 -0.53 -23.66
N ASN A 212 20.74 -0.64 -23.15
CA ASN A 212 21.20 -1.67 -22.22
C ASN A 212 21.69 -1.11 -20.86
N GLY A 213 21.23 0.06 -20.45
CA GLY A 213 21.61 0.65 -19.17
C GLY A 213 21.19 -0.22 -17.98
N GLN A 214 22.14 -0.96 -17.38
CA GLN A 214 21.92 -1.74 -16.17
C GLN A 214 22.54 -1.03 -14.98
N GLU A 215 21.76 -0.79 -13.93
CA GLU A 215 22.29 -0.36 -12.65
C GLU A 215 23.07 -1.53 -12.00
N LYS A 216 24.40 -1.41 -11.94
CA LYS A 216 25.21 -2.33 -11.16
C LYS A 216 25.30 -1.85 -9.70
N VAL A 217 25.03 -2.75 -8.77
CA VAL A 217 25.22 -2.49 -7.34
C VAL A 217 26.72 -2.27 -7.10
N VAL A 218 27.09 -1.03 -6.79
CA VAL A 218 28.50 -0.64 -6.56
C VAL A 218 29.00 -1.19 -5.23
N ASP A 219 28.17 -1.21 -4.19
CA ASP A 219 28.54 -1.70 -2.86
C ASP A 219 27.56 -2.78 -2.37
N LYS A 220 28.09 -4.00 -2.16
CA LYS A 220 27.32 -5.15 -1.66
C LYS A 220 26.71 -4.92 -0.26
N ARG A 221 27.17 -3.92 0.49
CA ARG A 221 26.61 -3.54 1.81
C ARG A 221 25.27 -2.84 1.71
N GLN A 222 24.85 -2.41 0.52
CA GLN A 222 23.52 -1.81 0.29
C GLN A 222 22.39 -2.82 0.44
N SER A 223 22.65 -4.13 0.41
CA SER A 223 21.67 -5.18 0.64
C SER A 223 21.68 -5.63 2.09
N PHE A 224 20.55 -5.53 2.80
CA PHE A 224 20.39 -6.08 4.14
C PHE A 224 20.42 -7.62 4.15
N LEU A 225 20.09 -8.26 3.03
CA LEU A 225 20.07 -9.71 2.87
C LEU A 225 21.47 -10.23 2.50
N ASN A 226 22.43 -10.02 3.38
CA ASN A 226 23.77 -10.62 3.26
C ASN A 226 23.77 -12.04 3.81
N GLY A 227 24.59 -12.94 3.26
CA GLY A 227 24.75 -14.30 3.78
C GLY A 227 25.02 -14.36 5.29
N ARG A 228 25.68 -13.34 5.86
CA ARG A 228 25.88 -13.20 7.33
C ARG A 228 24.58 -12.96 8.09
N PHE A 229 23.61 -12.25 7.49
CA PHE A 229 22.28 -12.03 8.08
C PHE A 229 21.48 -13.33 8.13
N PHE A 230 21.47 -14.09 7.02
CA PHE A 230 20.82 -15.41 6.97
C PHE A 230 21.46 -16.39 7.95
N PHE A 231 22.79 -16.41 8.01
CA PHE A 231 23.50 -17.29 8.93
C PHE A 231 23.19 -16.97 10.39
N ARG A 232 23.19 -15.69 10.77
CA ARG A 232 22.96 -15.27 12.16
C ARG A 232 21.50 -15.35 12.59
N HIS A 233 20.55 -15.01 11.72
CA HIS A 233 19.13 -14.86 12.11
C HIS A 233 18.24 -16.03 11.69
N LEU A 234 18.68 -16.87 10.77
CA LEU A 234 17.93 -18.05 10.31
C LEU A 234 18.64 -19.36 10.68
N PHE A 235 19.93 -19.49 10.35
CA PHE A 235 20.68 -20.72 10.53
C PHE A 235 20.94 -21.03 12.01
N ILE A 236 21.42 -20.07 12.80
CA ILE A 236 21.72 -20.28 14.22
C ILE A 236 20.46 -20.64 15.03
N PRO A 237 19.33 -19.90 14.94
CA PRO A 237 18.10 -20.28 15.65
C PRO A 237 17.52 -21.63 15.19
N SER A 238 17.56 -21.91 13.89
CA SER A 238 17.10 -23.20 13.35
C SER A 238 17.96 -24.36 13.88
N PHE A 239 19.26 -24.19 13.92
CA PHE A 239 20.20 -25.19 14.46
C PHE A 239 19.99 -25.42 15.96
N LEU A 240 19.76 -24.35 16.73
CA LEU A 240 19.44 -24.47 18.16
C LEU A 240 18.10 -25.17 18.40
N LEU A 241 17.09 -24.91 17.56
CA LEU A 241 15.81 -25.58 17.63
C LEU A 241 15.91 -27.08 17.30
N THR A 242 16.74 -27.47 16.31
CA THR A 242 16.96 -28.88 15.97
C THR A 242 17.71 -29.61 17.07
N ILE A 243 18.73 -29.00 17.68
CA ILE A 243 19.44 -29.57 18.83
C ILE A 243 18.50 -29.71 20.02
N GLY A 244 17.74 -28.66 20.37
CA GLY A 244 16.78 -28.68 21.46
C GLY A 244 15.70 -29.75 21.25
N GLY A 245 15.17 -29.86 20.05
CA GLY A 245 14.22 -30.92 19.66
C GLY A 245 14.81 -32.31 19.80
N TYR A 246 16.06 -32.51 19.37
CA TYR A 246 16.78 -33.76 19.54
C TYR A 246 16.98 -34.15 21.03
N PHE A 247 17.37 -33.21 21.87
CA PHE A 247 17.50 -33.45 23.30
C PHE A 247 16.16 -33.80 23.95
N ILE A 248 15.09 -33.07 23.65
CA ILE A 248 13.74 -33.35 24.15
C ILE A 248 13.30 -34.77 23.71
N PHE A 249 13.50 -35.10 22.43
CA PHE A 249 13.17 -36.41 21.92
C PHE A 249 13.93 -37.55 22.64
N ASN A 250 15.24 -37.41 22.86
CA ASN A 250 16.04 -38.41 23.61
C ASN A 250 15.58 -38.55 25.07
N ILE A 251 15.25 -37.42 25.71
CA ILE A 251 14.76 -37.46 27.10
C ILE A 251 13.39 -38.17 27.16
N THR A 252 12.47 -37.87 26.25
CA THR A 252 11.16 -38.51 26.21
C THR A 252 11.27 -40.01 25.91
N GLN A 253 12.14 -40.42 24.98
CA GLN A 253 12.43 -41.83 24.71
C GLN A 253 12.95 -42.55 25.96
N LYS A 254 13.87 -41.92 26.70
CA LYS A 254 14.45 -42.52 27.92
C LYS A 254 13.42 -42.66 29.05
N TYR A 255 12.50 -41.68 29.18
CA TYR A 255 11.38 -41.79 30.13
C TYR A 255 10.36 -42.84 29.72
N MET A 256 10.06 -43.01 28.43
CA MET A 256 9.13 -44.05 27.94
C MET A 256 9.69 -45.45 28.16
N THR A 257 10.98 -45.68 27.89
CA THR A 257 11.62 -46.98 28.16
C THR A 257 11.68 -47.31 29.65
N SER A 258 11.89 -46.33 30.54
CA SER A 258 11.88 -46.58 31.99
C SER A 258 10.46 -46.89 32.52
N LEU A 259 9.41 -46.41 31.91
CA LEU A 259 8.02 -46.73 32.25
C LEU A 259 7.64 -48.13 31.74
N GLU A 260 8.20 -48.61 30.63
CA GLU A 260 8.00 -49.99 30.14
C GLU A 260 8.71 -51.01 31.03
N ASP A 261 9.87 -50.66 31.59
CA ASP A 261 10.60 -51.53 32.53
C ASP A 261 9.88 -51.64 33.89
N GLU A 262 9.21 -50.62 34.40
CA GLU A 262 8.40 -50.68 35.63
C GLU A 262 7.09 -51.45 35.48
N THR A 263 6.47 -51.45 34.28
CA THR A 263 5.25 -52.22 34.00
C THR A 263 5.52 -53.70 33.66
N GLY A 264 6.78 -54.05 33.40
CA GLY A 264 7.20 -55.44 33.13
C GLY A 264 7.37 -56.33 34.37
N MET A 265 7.32 -55.83 35.61
CA MET A 265 7.64 -56.57 36.83
C MET A 265 6.44 -57.03 37.66
N GLU A 266 5.21 -56.85 37.22
CA GLU A 266 4.01 -57.41 37.85
C GLU A 266 3.26 -58.41 36.96
N LYS A 267 3.91 -59.53 36.65
CA LYS A 267 3.19 -60.75 36.23
C LYS A 267 3.80 -61.96 36.89
N SER A 268 3.41 -62.21 38.13
CA SER A 268 3.47 -63.62 38.68
C SER A 268 2.48 -63.78 39.81
N SER A 269 1.60 -64.80 39.57
CA SER A 269 0.82 -65.58 40.48
C SER A 269 -0.31 -64.88 41.30
N SER A 270 -1.49 -65.36 41.37
CA SER A 270 -2.07 -66.72 41.33
C SER A 270 -3.58 -66.62 41.61
N VAL A 271 -4.31 -67.49 40.93
CA VAL A 271 -5.46 -68.35 41.47
C VAL A 271 -6.82 -67.65 41.67
N VAL A 272 -7.73 -68.16 40.85
CA VAL A 272 -9.22 -68.17 40.87
C VAL A 272 -9.73 -68.92 42.14
N PRO A 273 -10.94 -68.67 42.74
CA PRO A 273 -12.17 -69.02 42.04
C PRO A 273 -13.43 -68.19 42.28
N ALA A 274 -14.28 -68.19 41.27
CA ALA A 274 -15.74 -68.20 41.17
C ALA A 274 -16.62 -67.79 42.36
N HIS A 275 -17.59 -66.93 42.15
CA HIS A 275 -19.05 -67.18 42.10
C HIS A 275 -19.86 -65.93 41.83
N VAL A 276 -20.66 -65.99 40.72
CA VAL A 276 -22.11 -65.74 40.61
C VAL A 276 -22.72 -64.51 41.31
N ASN A 277 -23.23 -63.51 40.60
CA ASN A 277 -24.63 -63.32 40.27
C ASN A 277 -24.89 -61.92 39.65
N ALA A 278 -25.59 -62.00 38.54
CA ALA A 278 -26.75 -61.24 38.09
C ALA A 278 -26.90 -59.73 38.44
N GLY A 279 -27.04 -59.00 37.36
CA GLY A 279 -28.09 -57.99 37.25
C GLY A 279 -27.67 -56.54 37.48
N ASN A 280 -27.48 -55.82 36.42
CA ASN A 280 -28.33 -54.70 36.10
C ASN A 280 -27.67 -53.87 34.97
N ALA A 281 -28.38 -53.82 33.89
CA ALA A 281 -28.14 -52.94 32.79
C ALA A 281 -28.29 -51.48 33.27
N PHE A 282 -27.26 -50.66 32.96
CA PHE A 282 -27.45 -49.20 32.99
C PHE A 282 -27.53 -48.68 31.55
N PRO A 283 -28.54 -47.90 31.22
CA PRO A 283 -28.71 -47.36 29.89
C PRO A 283 -27.72 -46.19 29.67
N VAL A 284 -27.10 -46.22 28.50
CA VAL A 284 -26.36 -45.11 27.96
C VAL A 284 -27.30 -43.93 27.73
N ALA A 285 -27.24 -42.94 28.57
CA ALA A 285 -27.92 -41.64 28.39
C ALA A 285 -27.12 -40.83 27.39
N VAL A 286 -27.63 -40.71 26.17
CA VAL A 286 -27.25 -39.68 25.23
C VAL A 286 -27.77 -38.35 25.77
N ALA A 287 -26.92 -37.50 26.26
CA ALA A 287 -27.26 -36.16 26.63
C ALA A 287 -27.52 -35.35 25.37
N GLN A 288 -28.79 -35.20 25.01
CA GLN A 288 -29.27 -34.13 24.15
C GLN A 288 -29.28 -32.84 25.01
N GLU A 289 -28.37 -31.94 24.73
CA GLU A 289 -28.48 -30.58 25.25
C GLU A 289 -29.63 -29.85 24.54
N ASN A 290 -30.73 -29.75 25.27
CA ASN A 290 -31.83 -28.87 24.97
C ASN A 290 -31.38 -27.42 25.14
N TYR A 291 -31.41 -26.65 24.07
CA TYR A 291 -31.41 -25.19 24.14
C TYR A 291 -32.80 -24.71 24.58
N PRO A 292 -32.93 -23.96 25.64
CA PRO A 292 -34.18 -23.27 25.92
C PRO A 292 -34.33 -22.06 25.01
N ALA A 293 -35.38 -22.09 24.20
CA ALA A 293 -35.88 -20.90 23.54
C ALA A 293 -36.53 -19.97 24.58
N SER A 294 -36.34 -18.69 24.34
CA SER A 294 -36.97 -17.53 25.00
C SER A 294 -36.33 -16.97 26.27
N ALA A 295 -35.51 -15.94 26.02
CA ALA A 295 -35.39 -14.84 26.98
C ALA A 295 -35.25 -13.53 26.19
N SER A 296 -36.26 -12.71 26.33
CA SER A 296 -36.34 -11.23 26.24
C SER A 296 -35.13 -10.48 25.69
N SER A 297 -35.42 -9.57 24.80
CA SER A 297 -34.57 -8.49 24.30
C SER A 297 -33.84 -7.68 25.36
N ALA A 298 -32.74 -8.18 25.88
CA ALA A 298 -31.76 -7.36 26.55
C ALA A 298 -30.94 -6.68 25.41
N ARG A 299 -30.95 -5.35 25.34
CA ARG A 299 -30.06 -4.56 24.55
C ARG A 299 -28.63 -5.00 24.88
N SER A 300 -27.97 -5.72 23.99
CA SER A 300 -26.58 -6.09 24.18
C SER A 300 -25.74 -4.81 24.25
N SER A 301 -25.19 -4.54 25.43
CA SER A 301 -24.28 -3.41 25.62
C SER A 301 -23.09 -3.56 24.69
N VAL A 302 -22.78 -2.50 23.95
CA VAL A 302 -21.56 -2.44 23.14
C VAL A 302 -20.38 -2.32 24.10
N SER A 303 -19.32 -3.10 23.86
CA SER A 303 -18.14 -3.11 24.73
C SER A 303 -17.53 -1.72 24.85
N SER A 304 -17.30 -1.30 26.09
CA SER A 304 -16.57 -0.08 26.42
C SER A 304 -15.06 -0.28 26.45
N THR A 305 -14.60 -1.54 26.49
CA THR A 305 -13.19 -1.91 26.72
C THR A 305 -12.50 -2.31 25.43
N TRP A 306 -13.14 -3.12 24.59
CA TRP A 306 -12.52 -3.74 23.41
C TRP A 306 -13.10 -3.24 22.11
N ARG A 307 -12.23 -3.08 21.11
CA ARG A 307 -12.60 -2.85 19.71
C ARG A 307 -11.84 -3.82 18.79
N ILE A 308 -12.41 -4.10 17.64
CA ILE A 308 -11.73 -4.91 16.61
C ILE A 308 -10.68 -4.04 15.92
N GLY A 309 -9.40 -4.40 16.08
CA GLY A 309 -8.26 -3.75 15.43
C GLY A 309 -7.89 -4.36 14.09
N GLY A 310 -8.31 -5.62 13.84
CA GLY A 310 -8.00 -6.28 12.57
C GLY A 310 -8.20 -7.79 12.60
N ARG A 311 -7.81 -8.42 11.48
CA ARG A 311 -7.81 -9.89 11.32
C ARG A 311 -6.39 -10.36 11.04
N LEU A 312 -5.99 -11.47 11.69
CA LEU A 312 -4.71 -12.15 11.47
C LEU A 312 -4.97 -13.58 11.01
N VAL A 313 -4.27 -14.03 9.97
CA VAL A 313 -4.30 -15.42 9.51
C VAL A 313 -2.94 -16.05 9.81
N LYS A 314 -2.94 -17.15 10.53
CA LYS A 314 -1.72 -17.91 10.86
C LYS A 314 -1.95 -19.39 10.56
N GLY A 315 -1.35 -19.89 9.47
CA GLY A 315 -1.66 -21.22 8.94
C GLY A 315 -3.12 -21.31 8.54
N ASP A 316 -3.80 -22.36 8.94
CA ASP A 316 -5.22 -22.62 8.65
C ASP A 316 -6.18 -21.89 9.63
N LEU A 317 -5.63 -21.21 10.65
CA LEU A 317 -6.42 -20.52 11.66
C LEU A 317 -6.50 -19.02 11.40
N SER A 318 -7.70 -18.49 11.55
CA SER A 318 -7.97 -17.05 11.46
C SER A 318 -8.32 -16.51 12.83
N TYR A 319 -7.70 -15.38 13.20
CA TYR A 319 -7.90 -14.71 14.48
C TYR A 319 -8.43 -13.28 14.25
N VAL A 320 -9.22 -12.82 15.19
CA VAL A 320 -9.61 -11.41 15.33
C VAL A 320 -8.69 -10.76 16.36
N VAL A 321 -8.10 -9.66 16.00
CA VAL A 321 -7.22 -8.88 16.88
C VAL A 321 -8.07 -7.80 17.55
N LEU A 322 -8.16 -7.86 18.87
CA LEU A 322 -8.86 -6.90 19.71
C LEU A 322 -7.84 -5.96 20.34
N VAL A 323 -8.18 -4.69 20.43
CA VAL A 323 -7.33 -3.65 21.02
C VAL A 323 -8.16 -2.86 22.05
N ASN A 324 -7.60 -2.59 23.22
CA ASN A 324 -8.20 -1.71 24.20
C ASN A 324 -7.59 -0.29 24.13
N VAL A 325 -8.14 0.64 24.90
CA VAL A 325 -7.67 2.04 24.98
C VAL A 325 -6.22 2.17 25.48
N ASP A 326 -5.73 1.22 26.29
CA ASP A 326 -4.37 1.19 26.82
C ASP A 326 -3.37 0.59 25.82
N GLY A 327 -3.82 0.21 24.60
CA GLY A 327 -2.99 -0.42 23.60
C GLY A 327 -2.71 -1.91 23.83
N ARG A 328 -3.38 -2.55 24.78
CA ARG A 328 -3.27 -4.00 24.97
C ARG A 328 -3.97 -4.73 23.83
N VAL A 329 -3.35 -5.82 23.39
CA VAL A 329 -3.83 -6.64 22.28
C VAL A 329 -4.27 -8.00 22.81
N ARG A 330 -5.46 -8.45 22.38
CA ARG A 330 -5.99 -9.80 22.63
C ARG A 330 -6.35 -10.43 21.29
N MET A 331 -6.13 -11.71 21.14
CA MET A 331 -6.48 -12.47 19.93
C MET A 331 -7.54 -13.50 20.25
N GLU A 332 -8.64 -13.48 19.49
CA GLU A 332 -9.73 -14.44 19.57
C GLU A 332 -9.89 -15.17 18.24
N LEU A 333 -10.40 -16.40 18.28
CA LEU A 333 -10.67 -17.16 17.06
C LEU A 333 -11.82 -16.50 16.27
N LEU A 334 -11.70 -16.50 14.96
CA LEU A 334 -12.70 -15.89 14.06
C LEU A 334 -14.10 -16.52 14.16
N ASN A 335 -14.20 -17.77 14.66
CA ASN A 335 -15.47 -18.53 14.75
C ASN A 335 -16.54 -17.85 15.60
N GLY A 336 -16.16 -16.97 16.53
CA GLY A 336 -17.10 -16.17 17.35
C GLY A 336 -17.53 -14.84 16.75
N PHE A 337 -17.10 -14.54 15.52
CA PHE A 337 -17.33 -13.24 14.88
C PHE A 337 -18.07 -13.41 13.55
N SER A 338 -19.04 -12.52 13.31
CA SER A 338 -19.76 -12.43 12.05
C SER A 338 -19.20 -11.29 11.19
N PHE A 339 -19.11 -11.53 9.90
CA PHE A 339 -18.67 -10.54 8.90
C PHE A 339 -19.82 -10.26 7.93
N ASN A 340 -20.31 -9.04 7.94
CA ASN A 340 -21.38 -8.57 7.05
C ASN A 340 -20.84 -7.52 6.08
N GLY A 341 -20.10 -7.97 5.09
CA GLY A 341 -19.52 -7.14 4.02
C GLY A 341 -18.46 -6.15 4.49
N LEU A 342 -18.87 -5.08 5.13
CA LEU A 342 -17.97 -3.98 5.59
C LEU A 342 -17.74 -4.00 7.11
N TYR A 343 -18.55 -4.72 7.89
CA TYR A 343 -18.52 -4.67 9.33
C TYR A 343 -18.31 -6.06 9.94
N MET A 344 -17.28 -6.16 10.78
CA MET A 344 -17.04 -7.32 11.63
C MET A 344 -17.60 -7.03 13.02
N SER A 345 -18.34 -7.98 13.60
CA SER A 345 -18.82 -7.90 14.98
C SER A 345 -18.85 -9.28 15.62
N GLY A 346 -18.67 -9.35 16.93
CA GLY A 346 -18.72 -10.56 17.72
C GLY A 346 -19.01 -10.25 19.18
N PHE A 347 -19.00 -11.28 20.01
CA PHE A 347 -19.18 -11.13 21.45
C PHE A 347 -17.90 -11.57 22.17
N VAL A 348 -17.42 -10.74 23.09
CA VAL A 348 -16.24 -10.99 23.91
C VAL A 348 -16.61 -10.63 25.34
N ASP A 349 -16.43 -11.56 26.26
CA ASP A 349 -16.77 -11.40 27.69
C ASP A 349 -18.24 -10.97 27.91
N GLY A 350 -19.17 -11.40 27.01
CA GLY A 350 -20.60 -11.08 27.10
C GLY A 350 -21.00 -9.73 26.49
N GLU A 351 -20.06 -8.93 26.01
CA GLU A 351 -20.30 -7.64 25.38
C GLU A 351 -20.12 -7.71 23.85
N LYS A 352 -20.91 -6.93 23.10
CA LYS A 352 -20.78 -6.83 21.66
C LYS A 352 -19.59 -5.97 21.28
N VAL A 353 -18.63 -6.55 20.54
CA VAL A 353 -17.43 -5.87 20.06
C VAL A 353 -17.55 -5.60 18.56
N THR A 354 -17.19 -4.37 18.15
CA THR A 354 -17.18 -3.91 16.76
C THR A 354 -15.88 -3.15 16.50
N VAL A 355 -15.68 -2.70 15.27
CA VAL A 355 -14.55 -1.81 14.92
C VAL A 355 -14.64 -0.45 15.64
N TRP A 356 -15.85 -0.03 16.02
CA TRP A 356 -16.15 1.25 16.65
C TRP A 356 -16.48 1.14 18.15
N SER A 357 -16.43 -0.05 18.76
CA SER A 357 -16.58 -0.23 20.19
C SER A 357 -15.31 0.22 20.94
N GLY A 358 -15.42 0.38 22.24
CA GLY A 358 -14.35 0.92 23.08
C GLY A 358 -14.55 2.41 23.37
N SER A 359 -14.30 2.85 24.58
CA SER A 359 -14.41 4.25 24.94
C SER A 359 -13.37 5.07 24.20
N LEU A 360 -13.81 6.05 23.41
CA LEU A 360 -13.02 7.23 23.19
C LEU A 360 -12.98 7.97 24.52
N SER A 361 -11.79 8.05 25.14
CA SER A 361 -11.61 8.95 26.27
C SER A 361 -12.10 10.34 25.84
N ASP A 362 -12.99 10.93 26.61
CA ASP A 362 -13.39 12.34 26.53
C ASP A 362 -12.14 13.25 26.71
N ALA A 363 -11.39 13.41 25.66
CA ALA A 363 -10.33 14.40 25.56
C ALA A 363 -10.79 15.44 24.53
N GLY A 364 -11.60 16.38 24.96
CA GLY A 364 -11.90 17.53 24.10
C GLY A 364 -13.18 18.30 24.35
N THR A 365 -13.64 18.45 25.57
CA THR A 365 -14.50 19.58 25.92
C THR A 365 -13.72 20.57 26.79
N GLY A 366 -12.95 21.42 26.13
CA GLY A 366 -12.24 22.48 26.81
C GLY A 366 -11.47 23.32 25.82
N LEU A 367 -12.18 24.21 25.12
CA LEU A 367 -11.65 25.50 24.64
C LEU A 367 -12.66 26.17 23.71
N LEU A 368 -13.67 26.77 24.33
CA LEU A 368 -14.29 27.98 23.80
C LEU A 368 -14.53 28.89 25.00
N LYS A 369 -13.56 29.73 25.22
CA LYS A 369 -13.75 31.07 25.77
C LYS A 369 -12.82 32.02 25.01
#